data_11bce053a243c58545839d916c91afd4
#
_entry.id   11bce053a243c58545839d916c91afd4
#
_cell.length_a   1.000
_cell.length_b   1.000
_cell.length_c   1.000
_cell.angle_alpha   90.00
_cell.angle_beta   90.00
_cell.angle_gamma   90.00
#
_symmetry.space_group_name_H-M   'P 1'
#
loop_
_entity.id
_entity.type
_entity.pdbx_description
1 polymer ?
#
loop_
_entity_poly.entity_id
_entity_poly.type
_entity_poly.pdbx_seq_one_letter_code
_entity_poly.pdbx_strand_id
1 'polypeptide(L)'
;MATCNGSAKWTGDLTTGSGELTVGEGAWTSVYSGRSRFAGVLPGFEDGEGTNPEELLAAAHAACFSMALSLGLSDAGHRPSSIETTARVHLRVVDGAPAIQQIDLKTEADVPGLDQEEFRDHAERAKKSCIISRALGGAGQINLSATLAS
;
A
#
# COMPACT_ATOMS: atom_id res chain seq x y z
N MET A 1 11.80 10.25 -18.90
CA MET A 1 11.31 10.46 -17.54
C MET A 1 9.78 10.39 -17.57
N ALA A 2 9.16 9.66 -16.66
CA ALA A 2 7.71 9.60 -16.50
C ALA A 2 7.29 10.50 -15.33
N THR A 3 6.22 11.26 -15.51
CA THR A 3 5.61 12.10 -14.46
C THR A 3 4.21 11.58 -14.18
N CYS A 4 3.91 11.34 -12.91
CA CYS A 4 2.60 10.89 -12.46
C CYS A 4 2.00 11.96 -11.56
N ASN A 5 0.72 12.27 -11.77
CA ASN A 5 0.04 13.38 -11.11
C ASN A 5 -1.03 12.89 -10.13
N GLY A 6 -1.25 13.66 -9.10
CA GLY A 6 -2.38 13.56 -8.19
C GLY A 6 -2.65 14.94 -7.62
N SER A 7 -3.87 15.20 -7.21
CA SER A 7 -4.27 16.48 -6.64
C SER A 7 -5.29 16.30 -5.52
N ALA A 8 -5.36 17.27 -4.63
CA ALA A 8 -6.36 17.29 -3.58
C ALA A 8 -6.77 18.74 -3.28
N LYS A 9 -8.06 18.90 -2.93
CA LYS A 9 -8.61 20.15 -2.41
C LYS A 9 -9.17 19.88 -1.01
N TRP A 10 -8.84 20.73 -0.08
CA TRP A 10 -9.35 20.68 1.29
C TRP A 10 -10.15 21.94 1.60
N THR A 11 -11.24 21.79 2.36
CA THR A 11 -12.08 22.92 2.79
C THR A 11 -12.42 22.76 4.28
N GLY A 12 -12.15 23.78 5.06
CA GLY A 12 -12.48 23.83 6.50
C GLY A 12 -11.32 23.39 7.40
N ASP A 13 -11.62 23.27 8.69
CA ASP A 13 -10.69 22.75 9.71
C ASP A 13 -10.60 21.21 9.65
N LEU A 14 -9.66 20.63 10.39
CA LEU A 14 -9.42 19.19 10.36
C LEU A 14 -10.60 18.37 10.92
N THR A 15 -11.32 18.89 11.90
CA THR A 15 -12.36 18.15 12.62
C THR A 15 -13.68 18.11 11.82
N THR A 16 -14.06 19.23 11.22
CA THR A 16 -15.34 19.39 10.53
C THR A 16 -15.24 19.52 9.02
N GLY A 17 -14.04 19.76 8.52
CA GLY A 17 -13.77 19.93 7.09
C GLY A 17 -13.74 18.61 6.33
N SER A 18 -13.65 18.74 5.03
CA SER A 18 -13.57 17.63 4.10
C SER A 18 -12.79 18.01 2.85
N GLY A 19 -12.35 17.00 2.11
CA GLY A 19 -11.65 17.20 0.88
C GLY A 19 -12.07 16.23 -0.21
N GLU A 20 -11.61 16.52 -1.40
CA GLU A 20 -11.69 15.63 -2.56
C GLU A 20 -10.28 15.45 -3.10
N LEU A 21 -9.92 14.23 -3.41
CA LEU A 21 -8.66 13.90 -4.04
C LEU A 21 -8.87 13.21 -5.39
N THR A 22 -7.91 13.40 -6.28
CA THR A 22 -7.94 12.83 -7.63
C THR A 22 -6.61 12.16 -7.93
N VAL A 23 -6.65 10.92 -8.40
CA VAL A 23 -5.50 10.15 -8.86
C VAL A 23 -5.37 10.31 -10.37
N GLY A 24 -4.16 10.61 -10.83
CA GLY A 24 -3.89 10.88 -12.22
C GLY A 24 -4.61 12.14 -12.72
N GLU A 25 -5.01 12.13 -13.98
CA GLU A 25 -5.77 13.21 -14.63
C GLU A 25 -7.28 12.89 -14.64
N GLY A 26 -7.82 12.45 -13.48
CA GLY A 26 -9.23 12.09 -13.35
C GLY A 26 -9.52 10.60 -13.48
N ALA A 27 -8.50 9.74 -13.39
CA ALA A 27 -8.68 8.29 -13.42
C ALA A 27 -9.54 7.77 -12.25
N TRP A 28 -9.40 8.41 -11.09
CA TRP A 28 -10.20 8.12 -9.90
C TRP A 28 -10.25 9.34 -8.99
N THR A 29 -11.43 9.61 -8.46
CA THR A 29 -11.70 10.70 -7.52
C THR A 29 -12.48 10.16 -6.33
N SER A 30 -12.12 10.63 -5.13
CA SER A 30 -12.81 10.25 -3.90
C SER A 30 -12.77 11.37 -2.87
N VAL A 31 -13.72 11.32 -1.94
CA VAL A 31 -13.74 12.19 -0.77
C VAL A 31 -12.83 11.66 0.33
N TYR A 32 -12.34 12.55 1.18
CA TYR A 32 -11.57 12.21 2.39
C TYR A 32 -11.81 13.27 3.47
N SER A 33 -11.54 12.89 4.72
CA SER A 33 -11.74 13.78 5.87
C SER A 33 -10.78 13.44 7.01
N GLY A 34 -10.73 14.27 8.03
CA GLY A 34 -10.08 13.93 9.28
C GLY A 34 -10.68 12.67 9.91
N ARG A 35 -12.00 12.49 9.80
CA ARG A 35 -12.73 11.32 10.31
C ARG A 35 -12.34 10.03 9.56
N SER A 36 -12.29 10.05 8.24
CA SER A 36 -11.89 8.87 7.46
C SER A 36 -10.41 8.48 7.67
N ARG A 37 -9.59 9.40 8.18
CA ARG A 37 -8.16 9.17 8.42
C ARG A 37 -7.82 8.79 9.85
N PHE A 38 -8.42 9.46 10.83
CA PHE A 38 -7.98 9.42 12.23
C PHE A 38 -8.94 8.70 13.17
N ALA A 39 -10.02 8.11 12.67
CA ALA A 39 -10.90 7.26 13.45
C ALA A 39 -10.10 6.14 14.14
N GLY A 40 -10.28 6.01 15.45
CA GLY A 40 -9.52 5.04 16.25
C GLY A 40 -8.05 5.37 16.48
N VAL A 41 -7.54 6.51 15.97
CA VAL A 41 -6.15 6.97 16.13
C VAL A 41 -6.07 8.19 17.04
N LEU A 42 -6.91 9.17 16.79
CA LEU A 42 -6.96 10.41 17.59
C LEU A 42 -8.31 10.57 18.29
N PRO A 43 -8.33 11.12 19.51
CA PRO A 43 -9.58 11.46 20.19
C PRO A 43 -10.41 12.47 19.39
N GLY A 44 -11.73 12.30 19.41
CA GLY A 44 -12.66 13.22 18.73
C GLY A 44 -12.91 12.91 17.26
N PHE A 45 -12.28 11.86 16.71
CA PHE A 45 -12.55 11.38 15.36
C PHE A 45 -13.27 10.03 15.39
N GLU A 46 -14.54 10.06 15.01
CA GLU A 46 -15.35 8.86 14.76
C GLU A 46 -15.25 8.44 13.29
N ASP A 47 -15.75 7.26 12.94
CA ASP A 47 -15.74 6.78 11.56
C ASP A 47 -16.36 7.78 10.59
N GLY A 48 -15.70 7.95 9.46
CA GLY A 48 -16.12 8.83 8.37
C GLY A 48 -16.07 8.11 7.02
N GLU A 49 -16.91 8.58 6.10
CA GLU A 49 -16.92 8.08 4.73
C GLU A 49 -15.70 8.55 3.92
N GLY A 50 -15.43 7.83 2.84
CA GLY A 50 -14.37 8.13 1.90
C GLY A 50 -13.08 7.37 2.17
N THR A 51 -12.06 7.72 1.42
CA THR A 51 -10.71 7.15 1.55
C THR A 51 -9.83 7.99 2.48
N ASN A 52 -8.56 7.62 2.57
CA ASN A 52 -7.53 8.37 3.29
C ASN A 52 -6.15 8.16 2.61
N PRO A 53 -5.15 8.99 2.93
CA PRO A 53 -3.82 8.88 2.35
C PRO A 53 -3.15 7.53 2.57
N GLU A 54 -3.37 6.90 3.71
CA GLU A 54 -2.78 5.61 4.06
C GLU A 54 -3.34 4.45 3.23
N GLU A 55 -4.61 4.48 2.87
CA GLU A 55 -5.22 3.52 1.93
C GLU A 55 -4.66 3.67 0.51
N LEU A 56 -4.39 4.90 0.07
CA LEU A 56 -3.73 5.16 -1.21
C LEU A 56 -2.30 4.62 -1.23
N LEU A 57 -1.55 4.81 -0.15
CA LEU A 57 -0.23 4.22 0.01
C LEU A 57 -0.28 2.69 0.00
N ALA A 58 -1.25 2.09 0.69
CA ALA A 58 -1.46 0.65 0.72
C ALA A 58 -1.74 0.10 -0.69
N ALA A 59 -2.66 0.71 -1.42
CA ALA A 59 -2.99 0.31 -2.79
C ALA A 59 -1.79 0.44 -3.74
N ALA A 60 -1.06 1.56 -3.68
CA ALA A 60 0.15 1.79 -4.47
C ALA A 60 1.24 0.76 -4.14
N HIS A 61 1.44 0.46 -2.86
CA HIS A 61 2.44 -0.50 -2.41
C HIS A 61 2.11 -1.92 -2.87
N ALA A 62 0.86 -2.36 -2.70
CA ALA A 62 0.40 -3.68 -3.14
C ALA A 62 0.56 -3.84 -4.66
N ALA A 63 0.17 -2.84 -5.45
CA ALA A 63 0.31 -2.86 -6.90
C ALA A 63 1.78 -2.92 -7.35
N CYS A 64 2.63 -2.07 -6.80
CA CYS A 64 4.06 -2.02 -7.14
C CYS A 64 4.78 -3.32 -6.75
N PHE A 65 4.49 -3.85 -5.56
CA PHE A 65 5.04 -5.13 -5.11
C PHE A 65 4.64 -6.29 -6.04
N SER A 66 3.36 -6.38 -6.42
CA SER A 66 2.87 -7.41 -7.34
C SER A 66 3.58 -7.36 -8.70
N MET A 67 3.79 -6.16 -9.24
CA MET A 67 4.53 -5.97 -10.49
C MET A 67 6.00 -6.38 -10.35
N ALA A 68 6.66 -6.01 -9.26
CA ALA A 68 8.04 -6.39 -9.00
C ALA A 68 8.19 -7.92 -8.84
N LEU A 69 7.25 -8.57 -8.16
CA LEU A 69 7.22 -10.01 -8.01
C LEU A 69 6.99 -10.70 -9.35
N SER A 70 6.02 -10.23 -10.13
CA SER A 70 5.75 -10.76 -11.48
C SER A 70 6.97 -10.67 -12.39
N LEU A 71 7.67 -9.53 -12.38
CA LEU A 71 8.91 -9.36 -13.16
C LEU A 71 9.98 -10.36 -12.73
N GLY A 72 10.26 -10.45 -11.42
CA GLY A 72 11.29 -11.35 -10.90
C GLY A 72 11.01 -12.84 -11.18
N LEU A 73 9.74 -13.25 -11.11
CA LEU A 73 9.31 -14.60 -11.46
C LEU A 73 9.48 -14.86 -12.97
N SER A 74 9.07 -13.92 -13.81
CA SER A 74 9.18 -14.03 -15.26
C SER A 74 10.62 -14.08 -15.73
N ASP A 75 11.50 -13.27 -15.15
CA ASP A 75 12.94 -13.29 -15.46
C ASP A 75 13.60 -14.62 -15.08
N ALA A 76 13.07 -15.32 -14.07
CA ALA A 76 13.51 -16.66 -13.69
C ALA A 76 12.83 -17.79 -14.47
N GLY A 77 11.97 -17.46 -15.45
CA GLY A 77 11.30 -18.44 -16.31
C GLY A 77 9.98 -18.97 -15.75
N HIS A 78 9.46 -18.38 -14.67
CA HIS A 78 8.17 -18.74 -14.06
C HIS A 78 7.10 -17.76 -14.48
N ARG A 79 5.96 -18.24 -14.92
CA ARG A 79 4.82 -17.39 -15.30
C ARG A 79 3.74 -17.50 -14.25
N PRO A 80 3.51 -16.47 -13.43
CA PRO A 80 2.41 -16.49 -12.50
C PRO A 80 1.07 -16.44 -13.26
N SER A 81 0.12 -17.26 -12.85
CA SER A 81 -1.26 -17.19 -13.30
C SER A 81 -2.00 -16.05 -12.60
N SER A 82 -1.67 -15.83 -11.33
CA SER A 82 -2.19 -14.70 -10.55
C SER A 82 -1.24 -14.32 -9.41
N ILE A 83 -1.29 -13.06 -9.02
CA ILE A 83 -0.65 -12.53 -7.82
C ILE A 83 -1.66 -11.62 -7.14
N GLU A 84 -2.05 -11.96 -5.92
CA GLU A 84 -2.89 -11.13 -5.08
C GLU A 84 -2.07 -10.60 -3.91
N THR A 85 -2.02 -9.29 -3.75
CA THR A 85 -1.29 -8.64 -2.67
C THR A 85 -2.19 -7.67 -1.92
N THR A 86 -2.16 -7.78 -0.60
CA THR A 86 -2.76 -6.82 0.32
C THR A 86 -1.64 -6.13 1.08
N ALA A 87 -1.71 -4.82 1.18
CA ALA A 87 -0.87 -4.03 2.08
C ALA A 87 -1.73 -3.44 3.21
N ARG A 88 -1.21 -3.47 4.42
CA ARG A 88 -1.81 -2.80 5.59
C ARG A 88 -0.84 -1.77 6.12
N VAL A 89 -1.24 -0.51 6.08
CA VAL A 89 -0.47 0.62 6.62
C VAL A 89 -1.00 0.93 8.02
N HIS A 90 -0.14 0.83 9.01
CA HIS A 90 -0.50 1.06 10.41
C HIS A 90 -0.17 2.49 10.82
N LEU A 91 -1.22 3.29 10.99
CA LEU A 91 -1.15 4.65 11.53
C LEU A 91 -1.35 4.60 13.04
N ARG A 92 -0.39 5.09 13.80
CA ARG A 92 -0.42 5.12 15.27
C ARG A 92 0.11 6.43 15.79
N VAL A 93 -0.21 6.76 17.05
CA VAL A 93 0.41 7.87 17.76
C VAL A 93 1.77 7.41 18.29
N VAL A 94 2.83 8.10 17.89
CA VAL A 94 4.21 7.87 18.31
C VAL A 94 4.76 9.19 18.80
N ASP A 95 5.28 9.23 20.02
CA ASP A 95 5.82 10.46 20.63
C ASP A 95 4.83 11.65 20.57
N GLY A 96 3.54 11.38 20.72
CA GLY A 96 2.50 12.39 20.72
C GLY A 96 1.99 12.82 19.32
N ALA A 97 2.47 12.24 18.24
CA ALA A 97 2.08 12.57 16.88
C ALA A 97 1.69 11.32 16.06
N PRO A 98 0.70 11.42 15.15
CA PRO A 98 0.39 10.34 14.23
C PRO A 98 1.58 10.02 13.31
N ALA A 99 1.92 8.75 13.18
CA ALA A 99 2.98 8.27 12.32
C ALA A 99 2.67 6.90 11.75
N ILE A 100 3.18 6.61 10.55
CA ILE A 100 3.19 5.27 9.98
C ILE A 100 4.35 4.53 10.62
N GLN A 101 4.07 3.46 11.36
CA GLN A 101 5.09 2.67 12.05
C GLN A 101 5.40 1.34 11.39
N GLN A 102 4.44 0.80 10.66
CA GLN A 102 4.54 -0.54 10.12
C GLN A 102 3.69 -0.64 8.87
N ILE A 103 4.17 -1.41 7.92
CA ILE A 103 3.42 -1.84 6.74
C ILE A 103 3.54 -3.35 6.65
N ASP A 104 2.40 -4.04 6.55
CA ASP A 104 2.36 -5.48 6.36
C ASP A 104 1.92 -5.78 4.92
N LEU A 105 2.79 -6.45 4.17
CA LEU A 105 2.49 -7.03 2.86
C LEU A 105 2.12 -8.49 3.03
N LYS A 106 0.98 -8.87 2.51
CA LYS A 106 0.56 -10.27 2.37
C LYS A 106 0.33 -10.54 0.90
N THR A 107 1.06 -11.49 0.34
CA THR A 107 0.89 -11.91 -1.05
C THR A 107 0.58 -13.39 -1.15
N GLU A 108 -0.32 -13.74 -2.04
CA GLU A 108 -0.64 -15.09 -2.45
C GLU A 108 -0.58 -15.16 -3.97
N ALA A 109 0.08 -16.15 -4.52
CA ALA A 109 0.25 -16.29 -5.96
C ALA A 109 0.07 -17.73 -6.42
N ASP A 110 -0.50 -17.88 -7.60
CA ASP A 110 -0.53 -19.14 -8.35
C ASP A 110 0.62 -19.11 -9.38
N VAL A 111 1.64 -19.92 -9.13
CA VAL A 111 2.83 -20.01 -10.00
C VAL A 111 3.10 -21.49 -10.30
N PRO A 112 2.65 -22.00 -11.46
CA PRO A 112 2.86 -23.40 -11.80
C PRO A 112 4.32 -23.82 -11.80
N GLY A 113 4.63 -24.94 -11.15
CA GLY A 113 5.98 -25.52 -11.16
C GLY A 113 6.97 -24.90 -10.18
N LEU A 114 6.53 -23.99 -9.31
CA LEU A 114 7.37 -23.38 -8.28
C LEU A 114 7.05 -23.96 -6.90
N ASP A 115 8.07 -24.19 -6.08
CA ASP A 115 7.87 -24.58 -4.68
C ASP A 115 7.76 -23.36 -3.75
N GLN A 116 7.28 -23.61 -2.54
CA GLN A 116 7.00 -22.56 -1.55
C GLN A 116 8.27 -21.81 -1.08
N GLU A 117 9.40 -22.50 -0.96
CA GLU A 117 10.65 -21.89 -0.51
C GLU A 117 11.21 -20.95 -1.58
N GLU A 118 11.26 -21.42 -2.82
CA GLU A 118 11.69 -20.62 -3.97
C GLU A 118 10.77 -19.42 -4.21
N PHE A 119 9.47 -19.60 -4.07
CA PHE A 119 8.51 -18.50 -4.13
C PHE A 119 8.79 -17.43 -3.06
N ARG A 120 9.04 -17.85 -1.84
CA ARG A 120 9.36 -16.94 -0.73
C ARG A 120 10.62 -16.12 -1.01
N ASP A 121 11.64 -16.74 -1.59
CA ASP A 121 12.87 -16.05 -1.99
C ASP A 121 12.61 -14.99 -3.09
N HIS A 122 11.76 -15.30 -4.07
CA HIS A 122 11.33 -14.33 -5.06
C HIS A 122 10.57 -13.16 -4.44
N ALA A 123 9.67 -13.43 -3.50
CA ALA A 123 8.90 -12.41 -2.80
C ALA A 123 9.80 -11.48 -1.95
N GLU A 124 10.80 -12.02 -1.26
CA GLU A 124 11.78 -11.21 -0.50
C GLU A 124 12.63 -10.33 -1.43
N ARG A 125 13.04 -10.82 -2.59
CA ARG A 125 13.73 -10.02 -3.60
C ARG A 125 12.83 -8.91 -4.15
N ALA A 126 11.57 -9.24 -4.43
CA ALA A 126 10.57 -8.25 -4.90
C ALA A 126 10.35 -7.13 -3.88
N LYS A 127 10.28 -7.45 -2.57
CA LYS A 127 10.18 -6.44 -1.52
C LYS A 127 11.37 -5.47 -1.55
N LYS A 128 12.58 -5.96 -1.79
CA LYS A 128 13.79 -5.12 -1.87
C LYS A 128 13.86 -4.27 -3.14
N SER A 129 13.36 -4.78 -4.26
CA SER A 129 13.41 -4.09 -5.56
C SER A 129 12.20 -3.19 -5.81
N CYS A 130 11.08 -3.40 -5.14
CA CYS A 130 9.86 -2.61 -5.27
C CYS A 130 10.15 -1.12 -5.02
N ILE A 131 9.82 -0.28 -5.99
CA ILE A 131 10.10 1.17 -5.95
C ILE A 131 9.39 1.83 -4.76
N ILE A 132 8.15 1.44 -4.50
CA ILE A 132 7.36 1.98 -3.38
C ILE A 132 7.91 1.49 -2.03
N SER A 133 8.30 0.21 -1.90
CA SER A 133 8.99 -0.27 -0.69
C SER A 133 10.25 0.55 -0.38
N ARG A 134 11.02 0.88 -1.40
CA ARG A 134 12.23 1.70 -1.27
C ARG A 134 11.91 3.14 -0.88
N ALA A 135 10.88 3.73 -1.49
CA ALA A 135 10.43 5.08 -1.14
C ALA A 135 9.90 5.17 0.30
N LEU A 136 9.25 4.11 0.79
CA LEU A 136 8.70 4.01 2.14
C LEU A 136 9.68 3.43 3.17
N GLY A 137 10.94 3.26 2.83
CA GLY A 137 11.96 2.66 3.71
C GLY A 137 12.20 3.38 5.04
N GLY A 138 11.80 4.65 5.14
CA GLY A 138 11.82 5.43 6.39
C GLY A 138 10.53 5.38 7.21
N ALA A 139 9.49 4.71 6.70
CA ALA A 139 8.16 4.64 7.34
C ALA A 139 8.00 3.45 8.32
N GLY A 140 9.07 3.09 9.01
CA GLY A 140 9.06 1.98 9.95
C GLY A 140 9.34 0.62 9.29
N GLN A 141 8.78 -0.44 9.85
CA GLN A 141 9.04 -1.81 9.42
C GLN A 141 8.10 -2.25 8.30
N ILE A 142 8.66 -2.84 7.24
CA ILE A 142 7.89 -3.51 6.19
C ILE A 142 8.01 -5.03 6.37
N ASN A 143 6.94 -5.66 6.78
CA ASN A 143 6.83 -7.11 6.95
C ASN A 143 6.28 -7.74 5.67
N LEU A 144 6.65 -9.00 5.42
CA LEU A 144 6.17 -9.76 4.27
C LEU A 144 5.71 -11.15 4.70
N SER A 145 4.53 -11.54 4.25
CA SER A 145 4.03 -12.91 4.24
C SER A 145 3.74 -13.33 2.80
N ALA A 146 4.37 -14.38 2.33
CA ALA A 146 4.27 -14.85 0.96
C ALA A 146 3.88 -16.34 0.92
N THR A 147 2.79 -16.67 0.24
CA THR A 147 2.23 -18.02 0.17
C THR A 147 1.88 -18.35 -1.28
N LEU A 148 2.27 -19.58 -1.72
CA LEU A 148 1.74 -20.12 -2.96
C LEU A 148 0.31 -20.61 -2.73
N ALA A 149 -0.58 -20.23 -3.65
CA ALA A 149 -1.85 -20.89 -3.82
C ALA A 149 -1.56 -22.30 -4.37
N SER A 150 -2.05 -23.28 -3.67
CA SER A 150 -1.81 -24.69 -4.00
C SER A 150 -2.21 -25.08 -5.42
#